data_5563b7a5bcac2c96ffae25a849a9270a
#
_entry.id   5563b7a5bcac2c96ffae25a849a9270a
#
_cell.length_a   1.000
_cell.length_b   1.000
_cell.length_c   1.000
_cell.angle_alpha   90.00
_cell.angle_beta   90.00
_cell.angle_gamma   90.00
#
_symmetry.space_group_name_H-M   'P 1'
#
loop_
_entity.id
_entity.type
_entity.pdbx_description
1 polymer ?
#
loop_
_entity_poly.entity_id
_entity_poly.type
_entity_poly.pdbx_seq_one_letter_code
_entity_poly.pdbx_strand_id
1 'polypeptide(L)' 'MNANVSKLLNEQINKEFYSAYLYL' A
#
# COMPACT_ATOMS: atom_id res chain seq x y z
N MET A 1 5.20 5.39 18.51
CA MET A 1 4.68 5.04 17.23
C MET A 1 5.63 5.40 16.12
N ASN A 2 5.74 4.58 15.12
CA ASN A 2 6.76 4.73 14.09
C ASN A 2 6.11 5.19 12.78
N ALA A 3 6.37 6.43 12.40
CA ALA A 3 5.80 7.00 11.19
C ALA A 3 6.32 6.29 9.94
N ASN A 4 7.54 5.76 9.99
CA ASN A 4 8.10 5.04 8.86
C ASN A 4 7.35 3.73 8.61
N VAL A 5 6.99 3.02 9.66
CA VAL A 5 6.21 1.79 9.53
C VAL A 5 4.82 2.09 8.98
N SER A 6 4.17 3.12 9.50
CA SER A 6 2.85 3.51 9.00
C SER A 6 2.91 3.89 7.53
N LYS A 7 3.95 4.60 7.13
CA LYS A 7 4.11 5.00 5.74
C LYS A 7 4.31 3.79 4.83
N LEU A 8 5.13 2.84 5.26
CA LEU A 8 5.38 1.62 4.47
C LEU A 8 4.10 0.80 4.31
N LEU A 9 3.31 0.67 5.37
CA LEU A 9 2.04 -0.04 5.30
C LEU A 9 1.07 0.65 4.33
N ASN A 10 1.01 1.98 4.40
CA ASN A 10 0.14 2.75 3.52
C ASN A 10 0.53 2.53 2.05
N GLU A 11 1.80 2.59 1.76
CA GLU A 11 2.28 2.39 0.40
C GLU A 11 1.97 0.97 -0.10
N GLN A 12 2.10 -0.02 0.77
CA GLN A 12 1.81 -1.40 0.42
C GLN A 12 0.33 -1.58 0.07
N ILE A 13 -0.55 -0.99 0.85
CA ILE A 13 -1.99 -1.08 0.62
C ILE A 13 -2.34 -0.45 -0.74
N ASN A 14 -1.78 0.72 -1.01
CA ASN A 14 -2.03 1.41 -2.28
C ASN A 14 -1.52 0.59 -3.45
N LYS A 15 -0.35 0.00 -3.32
CA LYS A 15 0.22 -0.84 -4.37
C LYS A 15 -0.68 -2.03 -4.67
N GLU A 16 -1.23 -2.65 -3.63
CA GLU A 16 -2.12 -3.79 -3.80
C GLU A 16 -3.42 -3.39 -4.51
N PHE A 17 -3.94 -2.22 -4.20
CA PHE A 17 -5.13 -1.71 -4.86
C PHE A 17 -4.87 -1.43 -6.34
N TYR A 18 -3.73 -0.84 -6.66
CA TYR A 18 -3.37 -0.61 -8.06
C TYR A 18 -3.22 -1.93 -8.81
N SER A 19 -2.59 -2.91 -8.19
CA SER A 19 -2.41 -4.22 -8.81
C SER A 19 -3.76 -4.88 -9.08
N ALA A 20 -4.69 -4.80 -8.14
CA ALA A 20 -6.02 -5.36 -8.33
C ALA A 20 -6.73 -4.71 -9.50
N TYR A 21 -6.61 -3.40 -9.62
CA TYR A 21 -7.21 -2.66 -10.74
C TYR A 21 -6.70 -3.18 -12.08
N LEU A 22 -5.39 -3.48 -12.17
CA LEU A 22 -4.78 -3.95 -13.41
C LEU A 22 -5.16 -5.40 -13.73
N TYR A 23 -5.44 -6.20 -12.72
CA TYR A 23 -5.79 -7.61 -12.93
C TYR A 23 -7.30 -7.86 -13.01
N LEU A 24 -8.07 -6.84 -12.76
CA LEU A 24 -9.54 -6.98 -12.76
C LEU A 24 -10.13 -7.03 -14.22
#